data_6c6fabc9c8a465b050cde59def452157
#
_entry.id   6c6fabc9c8a465b050cde59def452157
#
_cell.length_a   1.000
_cell.length_b   1.000
_cell.length_c   1.000
_cell.angle_alpha   90.00
_cell.angle_beta   90.00
_cell.angle_gamma   90.00
#
_symmetry.space_group_name_H-M   'P 1'
#
loop_
_entity.id
_entity.type
_entity.pdbx_description
1 polymer ?
#
loop_
_entity_poly.entity_id
_entity_poly.type
_entity_poly.pdbx_seq_one_letter_code
_entity_poly.pdbx_strand_id
1 'polypeptide(L)'
;MFDLSDVAYLSSEAGAADLARASTYTFSAGTLVADTAALRNEFGDHAAVLAQTVQLRRKAAAKLGRVDHWLFTDDALQQATPAAVARHRAARLAGLVVHDVTCSVGAELAALDGVAAAVIGSDIDPVRTAMARNNIGEHVLVCRADALAPSSRAQVVIADPGRRAGGRRRFDPSAYSPPVDAVLRSYADRDLVVKCAPGLDFADLREQTGFDGEIEVVSLDGGVREACLWSAGLAGARRRATVLATIGTGYQLTDADPDDCAVAGAGEWIIDPDGAVVRAGLVRQYAARHGLWQLDARIAYLSGDCVPAGVQGYRVLDSLPYSEKRLRQALAARDCGAVEITVRGVDLDPALLRTRLKLRGSVPLSVVITRIGSGAKAFVCAARSPGGTRTPDPRSA
;
A
#
# COMPACT_ATOMS: atom_id res chain seq x y z
N MET A 1 18.71 -18.64 8.89
CA MET A 1 18.86 -17.60 7.81
C MET A 1 19.28 -18.37 6.57
N PHE A 2 18.62 -18.14 5.43
CA PHE A 2 18.99 -18.82 4.17
C PHE A 2 20.38 -18.41 3.72
N ASP A 3 21.12 -19.38 3.19
CA ASP A 3 22.39 -19.16 2.49
C ASP A 3 22.34 -19.69 1.04
N LEU A 4 23.45 -19.59 0.32
CA LEU A 4 23.51 -20.05 -1.08
C LEU A 4 23.38 -21.57 -1.21
N SER A 5 23.82 -22.36 -0.22
CA SER A 5 23.67 -23.81 -0.23
C SER A 5 22.23 -24.24 -0.03
N ASP A 6 21.49 -23.53 0.82
CA ASP A 6 20.03 -23.71 0.99
C ASP A 6 19.28 -23.46 -0.32
N VAL A 7 19.60 -22.35 -1.01
CA VAL A 7 18.97 -22.03 -2.30
C VAL A 7 19.30 -23.08 -3.34
N ALA A 8 20.57 -23.51 -3.43
CA ALA A 8 20.99 -24.55 -4.37
C ALA A 8 20.25 -25.87 -4.12
N TYR A 9 20.13 -26.28 -2.85
CA TYR A 9 19.39 -27.47 -2.47
C TYR A 9 17.90 -27.35 -2.84
N LEU A 10 17.23 -26.28 -2.41
CA LEU A 10 15.79 -26.08 -2.66
C LEU A 10 15.43 -25.94 -4.15
N SER A 11 16.38 -25.50 -4.98
CA SER A 11 16.25 -25.38 -6.44
C SER A 11 16.58 -26.69 -7.17
N SER A 12 17.12 -27.70 -6.47
CA SER A 12 17.44 -28.99 -7.05
C SER A 12 16.19 -29.89 -7.18
N GLU A 13 16.29 -30.93 -7.99
CA GLU A 13 15.23 -31.94 -8.14
C GLU A 13 14.94 -32.65 -6.79
N ALA A 14 15.99 -32.96 -6.01
CA ALA A 14 15.86 -33.55 -4.69
C ALA A 14 15.13 -32.60 -3.72
N GLY A 15 15.55 -31.33 -3.67
CA GLY A 15 14.91 -30.32 -2.81
C GLY A 15 13.45 -30.06 -3.21
N ALA A 16 13.12 -30.09 -4.50
CA ALA A 16 11.74 -29.96 -4.98
C ALA A 16 10.86 -31.15 -4.52
N ALA A 17 11.39 -32.38 -4.58
CA ALA A 17 10.71 -33.57 -4.07
C ALA A 17 10.50 -33.51 -2.56
N ASP A 18 11.51 -33.07 -1.82
CA ASP A 18 11.44 -32.89 -0.36
C ASP A 18 10.45 -31.78 0.04
N LEU A 19 10.40 -30.67 -0.69
CA LEU A 19 9.40 -29.60 -0.51
C LEU A 19 7.98 -30.09 -0.74
N ALA A 20 7.76 -30.94 -1.75
CA ALA A 20 6.46 -31.53 -2.00
C ALA A 20 5.99 -32.37 -0.80
N ARG A 21 6.87 -33.19 -0.22
CA ARG A 21 6.58 -33.96 1.00
C ARG A 21 6.38 -33.05 2.21
N ALA A 22 7.27 -32.07 2.44
CA ALA A 22 7.16 -31.11 3.53
C ALA A 22 5.88 -30.27 3.45
N SER A 23 5.33 -30.04 2.26
CA SER A 23 4.09 -29.29 2.04
C SER A 23 2.84 -30.00 2.59
N THR A 24 2.91 -31.31 2.87
CA THR A 24 1.80 -32.08 3.49
C THR A 24 1.60 -31.74 4.98
N TYR A 25 2.63 -31.20 5.65
CA TYR A 25 2.53 -30.79 7.05
C TYR A 25 1.78 -29.45 7.17
N THR A 26 0.93 -29.34 8.18
CA THR A 26 0.05 -28.14 8.32
C THR A 26 0.72 -26.95 8.97
N PHE A 27 1.67 -27.17 9.88
CA PHE A 27 2.31 -26.12 10.71
C PHE A 27 1.31 -25.20 11.41
N SER A 28 0.17 -25.73 11.84
CA SER A 28 -0.81 -25.00 12.63
C SER A 28 -0.31 -24.77 14.05
N ALA A 29 -0.93 -23.85 14.78
CA ALA A 29 -0.56 -23.61 16.18
C ALA A 29 -0.64 -24.89 17.05
N GLY A 30 -1.54 -25.83 16.71
CA GLY A 30 -1.70 -27.11 17.43
C GLY A 30 -0.73 -28.21 16.99
N THR A 31 -0.19 -28.15 15.77
CA THR A 31 0.66 -29.21 15.22
C THR A 31 2.13 -28.80 15.06
N LEU A 32 2.45 -27.51 15.22
CA LEU A 32 3.77 -26.95 14.90
C LEU A 32 4.95 -27.73 15.52
N VAL A 33 4.83 -28.12 16.80
CA VAL A 33 5.90 -28.86 17.50
C VAL A 33 6.04 -30.27 16.95
N ALA A 34 4.93 -30.98 16.76
CA ALA A 34 4.90 -32.34 16.23
C ALA A 34 5.38 -32.37 14.76
N ASP A 35 4.88 -31.45 13.93
CA ASP A 35 5.28 -31.32 12.53
C ASP A 35 6.78 -31.02 12.41
N THR A 36 7.31 -30.11 13.25
CA THR A 36 8.75 -29.77 13.24
C THR A 36 9.61 -30.98 13.66
N ALA A 37 9.17 -31.76 14.66
CA ALA A 37 9.89 -32.97 15.08
C ALA A 37 9.87 -34.06 13.98
N ALA A 38 8.72 -34.25 13.33
CA ALA A 38 8.59 -35.20 12.22
C ALA A 38 9.49 -34.81 11.03
N LEU A 39 9.53 -33.52 10.66
CA LEU A 39 10.42 -33.04 9.61
C LEU A 39 11.90 -33.28 9.96
N ARG A 40 12.31 -33.01 11.20
CA ARG A 40 13.70 -33.26 11.62
C ARG A 40 14.10 -34.73 11.48
N ASN A 41 13.19 -35.62 11.83
CA ASN A 41 13.43 -37.06 11.70
C ASN A 41 13.51 -37.50 10.22
N GLU A 42 12.72 -36.89 9.34
CA GLU A 42 12.64 -37.24 7.92
C GLU A 42 13.75 -36.61 7.08
N PHE A 43 14.04 -35.30 7.29
CA PHE A 43 14.92 -34.52 6.41
C PHE A 43 16.21 -34.03 7.09
N GLY A 44 16.46 -34.38 8.36
CA GLY A 44 17.70 -34.01 9.06
C GLY A 44 17.98 -32.51 9.04
N ASP A 45 19.15 -32.16 8.55
CA ASP A 45 19.64 -30.78 8.50
C ASP A 45 18.80 -29.87 7.59
N HIS A 46 18.12 -30.41 6.60
CA HIS A 46 17.25 -29.64 5.68
C HIS A 46 15.85 -29.33 6.25
N ALA A 47 15.47 -29.93 7.36
CA ALA A 47 14.13 -29.77 7.94
C ALA A 47 13.75 -28.31 8.21
N ALA A 48 14.68 -27.50 8.71
CA ALA A 48 14.43 -26.11 9.05
C ALA A 48 14.14 -25.26 7.81
N VAL A 49 14.92 -25.40 6.75
CA VAL A 49 14.77 -24.63 5.50
C VAL A 49 13.54 -25.06 4.72
N LEU A 50 13.20 -26.36 4.74
CA LEU A 50 11.96 -26.87 4.16
C LEU A 50 10.72 -26.33 4.86
N ALA A 51 10.67 -26.41 6.20
CA ALA A 51 9.56 -25.88 7.00
C ALA A 51 9.35 -24.38 6.76
N GLN A 52 10.44 -23.60 6.78
CA GLN A 52 10.41 -22.17 6.53
C GLN A 52 9.89 -21.85 5.13
N THR A 53 10.37 -22.54 4.10
CA THR A 53 9.95 -22.35 2.71
C THR A 53 8.47 -22.62 2.53
N VAL A 54 7.95 -23.72 3.08
CA VAL A 54 6.51 -24.06 3.02
C VAL A 54 5.65 -22.96 3.68
N GLN A 55 6.05 -22.50 4.87
CA GLN A 55 5.30 -21.45 5.57
C GLN A 55 5.35 -20.11 4.81
N LEU A 56 6.49 -19.73 4.24
CA LEU A 56 6.63 -18.51 3.46
C LEU A 56 5.80 -18.55 2.17
N ARG A 57 5.77 -19.67 1.45
CA ARG A 57 4.90 -19.85 0.27
C ARG A 57 3.42 -19.68 0.61
N ARG A 58 2.95 -20.24 1.73
CA ARG A 58 1.56 -20.05 2.20
C ARG A 58 1.24 -18.60 2.51
N LYS A 59 2.14 -17.90 3.19
CA LYS A 59 2.00 -16.46 3.44
C LYS A 59 2.00 -15.64 2.15
N ALA A 60 2.84 -16.02 1.18
CA ALA A 60 3.02 -15.31 -0.08
C ALA A 60 1.79 -15.39 -0.99
N ALA A 61 1.05 -16.50 -0.96
CA ALA A 61 -0.09 -16.74 -1.86
C ALA A 61 -1.14 -15.62 -1.84
N ALA A 62 -1.47 -15.09 -0.66
CA ALA A 62 -2.43 -13.98 -0.53
C ALA A 62 -1.92 -12.65 -1.11
N LYS A 63 -0.61 -12.43 -1.14
CA LYS A 63 0.03 -11.17 -1.55
C LYS A 63 0.47 -11.18 -3.01
N LEU A 64 1.00 -12.32 -3.47
CA LEU A 64 1.66 -12.47 -4.77
C LEU A 64 0.90 -13.40 -5.73
N GLY A 65 -0.11 -14.15 -5.24
CA GLY A 65 -0.85 -15.12 -6.05
C GLY A 65 -0.11 -16.47 -6.13
N ARG A 66 -0.06 -17.06 -7.34
CA ARG A 66 0.55 -18.39 -7.53
C ARG A 66 2.08 -18.28 -7.52
N VAL A 67 2.68 -18.75 -6.43
CA VAL A 67 4.12 -18.71 -6.17
C VAL A 67 4.60 -20.06 -5.60
N ASP A 68 4.04 -21.15 -6.10
CA ASP A 68 4.22 -22.50 -5.54
C ASP A 68 5.67 -23.00 -5.59
N HIS A 69 6.46 -22.50 -6.55
CA HIS A 69 7.88 -22.83 -6.71
C HIS A 69 8.85 -21.77 -6.17
N TRP A 70 8.34 -20.63 -5.70
CA TRP A 70 9.19 -19.51 -5.30
C TRP A 70 9.91 -19.76 -3.98
N LEU A 71 11.07 -19.14 -3.86
CA LEU A 71 11.87 -19.08 -2.65
C LEU A 71 11.86 -17.65 -2.10
N PHE A 72 11.77 -17.54 -0.79
CA PHE A 72 11.69 -16.26 -0.09
C PHE A 72 12.56 -16.27 1.16
N THR A 73 13.11 -15.13 1.52
CA THR A 73 13.38 -14.82 2.94
C THR A 73 12.13 -14.17 3.55
N ASP A 74 11.95 -14.24 4.88
CA ASP A 74 10.81 -13.59 5.56
C ASP A 74 10.81 -12.07 5.30
N ASP A 75 11.98 -11.44 5.38
CA ASP A 75 12.17 -10.01 5.12
C ASP A 75 11.83 -9.64 3.66
N ALA A 76 12.32 -10.41 2.69
CA ALA A 76 11.99 -10.17 1.29
C ALA A 76 10.49 -10.31 1.00
N LEU A 77 9.81 -11.29 1.61
CA LEU A 77 8.37 -11.44 1.46
C LEU A 77 7.59 -10.30 2.13
N GLN A 78 8.01 -9.85 3.31
CA GLN A 78 7.38 -8.70 3.98
C GLN A 78 7.45 -7.45 3.10
N GLN A 79 8.59 -7.19 2.49
CA GLN A 79 8.86 -6.02 1.64
C GLN A 79 8.30 -6.14 0.21
N ALA A 80 8.07 -7.36 -0.30
CA ALA A 80 7.60 -7.57 -1.66
C ALA A 80 6.34 -6.75 -1.98
N THR A 81 6.29 -6.15 -3.15
CA THR A 81 5.11 -5.44 -3.66
C THR A 81 3.95 -6.41 -3.92
N PRO A 82 2.70 -6.09 -3.52
CA PRO A 82 1.56 -6.89 -3.90
C PRO A 82 1.42 -7.01 -5.42
N ALA A 83 1.08 -8.19 -5.92
CA ALA A 83 1.04 -8.47 -7.35
C ALA A 83 0.14 -7.50 -8.16
N ALA A 84 -0.97 -7.03 -7.58
CA ALA A 84 -1.84 -6.05 -8.24
C ALA A 84 -1.13 -4.71 -8.46
N VAL A 85 -0.32 -4.26 -7.49
CA VAL A 85 0.44 -3.01 -7.56
C VAL A 85 1.60 -3.15 -8.54
N ALA A 86 2.33 -4.28 -8.50
CA ALA A 86 3.41 -4.56 -9.44
C ALA A 86 2.90 -4.63 -10.91
N ARG A 87 1.76 -5.32 -11.15
CA ARG A 87 1.12 -5.36 -12.49
C ARG A 87 0.68 -3.99 -12.98
N HIS A 88 0.15 -3.15 -12.09
CA HIS A 88 -0.20 -1.77 -12.46
C HIS A 88 1.04 -1.01 -12.96
N ARG A 89 2.17 -1.10 -12.26
CA ARG A 89 3.44 -0.48 -12.66
C ARG A 89 3.97 -1.07 -13.96
N ALA A 90 3.97 -2.39 -14.09
CA ALA A 90 4.41 -3.08 -15.30
C ALA A 90 3.61 -2.65 -16.54
N ALA A 91 2.30 -2.46 -16.42
CA ALA A 91 1.45 -2.00 -17.52
C ALA A 91 1.88 -0.62 -18.08
N ARG A 92 2.41 0.27 -17.24
CA ARG A 92 2.96 1.57 -17.66
C ARG A 92 4.32 1.45 -18.37
N LEU A 93 4.99 0.33 -18.23
CA LEU A 93 6.32 0.03 -18.79
C LEU A 93 6.24 -0.97 -19.96
N ALA A 94 5.03 -1.21 -20.49
CA ALA A 94 4.81 -2.14 -21.59
C ALA A 94 5.67 -1.80 -22.81
N GLY A 95 6.34 -2.81 -23.37
CA GLY A 95 7.17 -2.67 -24.57
C GLY A 95 8.53 -1.99 -24.37
N LEU A 96 8.89 -1.59 -23.15
CA LEU A 96 10.19 -0.98 -22.84
C LEU A 96 11.18 -2.03 -22.33
N VAL A 97 12.48 -1.76 -22.46
CA VAL A 97 13.55 -2.54 -21.84
C VAL A 97 13.76 -2.02 -20.42
N VAL A 98 13.51 -2.86 -19.42
CA VAL A 98 13.49 -2.47 -18.01
C VAL A 98 14.55 -3.20 -17.20
N HIS A 99 15.26 -2.50 -16.33
CA HIS A 99 16.18 -3.05 -15.35
C HIS A 99 15.74 -2.71 -13.94
N ASP A 100 15.31 -3.70 -13.16
CA ASP A 100 15.13 -3.56 -11.71
C ASP A 100 16.46 -3.76 -11.00
N VAL A 101 17.05 -2.68 -10.49
CA VAL A 101 18.38 -2.67 -9.86
C VAL A 101 18.35 -3.05 -8.37
N THR A 102 17.18 -3.38 -7.84
CA THR A 102 16.94 -3.82 -6.46
C THR A 102 15.95 -4.98 -6.43
N CYS A 103 16.10 -5.92 -7.36
CA CYS A 103 15.07 -6.91 -7.70
C CYS A 103 14.70 -7.88 -6.56
N SER A 104 15.50 -7.93 -5.50
CA SER A 104 15.30 -8.85 -4.37
C SER A 104 15.03 -10.28 -4.86
N VAL A 105 13.90 -10.88 -4.51
CA VAL A 105 13.50 -12.25 -4.92
C VAL A 105 12.68 -12.29 -6.22
N GLY A 106 12.59 -11.17 -6.96
CA GLY A 106 12.01 -11.12 -8.30
C GLY A 106 10.52 -10.80 -8.38
N ALA A 107 9.89 -10.28 -7.33
CA ALA A 107 8.44 -10.00 -7.36
C ALA A 107 8.06 -8.96 -8.44
N GLU A 108 8.87 -7.94 -8.65
CA GLU A 108 8.69 -6.94 -9.70
C GLU A 108 9.00 -7.52 -11.09
N LEU A 109 10.06 -8.33 -11.20
CA LEU A 109 10.43 -8.98 -12.45
C LEU A 109 9.30 -9.85 -13.00
N ALA A 110 8.60 -10.61 -12.13
CA ALA A 110 7.47 -11.45 -12.50
C ALA A 110 6.27 -10.65 -13.05
N ALA A 111 6.08 -9.42 -12.61
CA ALA A 111 5.02 -8.56 -13.12
C ALA A 111 5.39 -7.94 -14.47
N LEU A 112 6.68 -7.70 -14.71
CA LEU A 112 7.22 -7.14 -15.95
C LEU A 112 7.37 -8.20 -17.05
N ASP A 113 7.55 -9.46 -16.66
CA ASP A 113 7.74 -10.56 -17.59
C ASP A 113 6.51 -10.75 -18.51
N GLY A 114 6.76 -10.82 -19.81
CA GLY A 114 5.70 -10.86 -20.83
C GLY A 114 4.96 -9.53 -21.07
N VAL A 115 5.30 -8.44 -20.34
CA VAL A 115 4.75 -7.09 -20.52
C VAL A 115 5.80 -6.14 -21.07
N ALA A 116 6.98 -6.08 -20.46
CA ALA A 116 8.12 -5.34 -20.97
C ALA A 116 8.74 -6.06 -22.18
N ALA A 117 9.44 -5.32 -23.06
CA ALA A 117 10.14 -5.90 -24.21
C ALA A 117 11.31 -6.79 -23.77
N ALA A 118 11.99 -6.41 -22.72
CA ALA A 118 12.99 -7.23 -22.03
C ALA A 118 13.10 -6.80 -20.56
N VAL A 119 13.44 -7.74 -19.70
CA VAL A 119 13.57 -7.56 -18.25
C VAL A 119 14.95 -7.98 -17.78
N ILE A 120 15.57 -7.14 -16.98
CA ILE A 120 16.83 -7.43 -16.29
C ILE A 120 16.61 -7.22 -14.81
N GLY A 121 17.14 -8.09 -13.95
CA GLY A 121 17.14 -7.94 -12.51
C GLY A 121 18.54 -7.90 -11.93
N SER A 122 18.78 -7.05 -10.95
CA SER A 122 20.00 -7.14 -10.12
C SER A 122 19.72 -6.79 -8.67
N ASP A 123 20.50 -7.37 -7.79
CA ASP A 123 20.51 -7.08 -6.36
C ASP A 123 21.94 -7.26 -5.82
N ILE A 124 22.27 -6.56 -4.75
CA ILE A 124 23.58 -6.68 -4.11
C ILE A 124 23.69 -7.96 -3.27
N ASP A 125 22.57 -8.48 -2.78
CA ASP A 125 22.49 -9.69 -1.96
C ASP A 125 22.55 -10.96 -2.84
N PRO A 126 23.59 -11.80 -2.70
CA PRO A 126 23.75 -12.98 -3.54
C PRO A 126 22.66 -14.05 -3.29
N VAL A 127 22.11 -14.14 -2.07
CA VAL A 127 21.06 -15.11 -1.75
C VAL A 127 19.73 -14.69 -2.41
N ARG A 128 19.38 -13.41 -2.31
CA ARG A 128 18.18 -12.86 -3.00
C ARG A 128 18.30 -13.01 -4.51
N THR A 129 19.48 -12.73 -5.07
CA THR A 129 19.74 -12.90 -6.51
C THR A 129 19.58 -14.36 -6.96
N ALA A 130 20.09 -15.32 -6.17
CA ALA A 130 19.92 -16.74 -6.46
C ALA A 130 18.43 -17.17 -6.36
N MET A 131 17.71 -16.69 -5.36
CA MET A 131 16.26 -16.90 -5.24
C MET A 131 15.50 -16.30 -6.42
N ALA A 132 15.84 -15.08 -6.87
CA ALA A 132 15.20 -14.44 -8.01
C ALA A 132 15.38 -15.28 -9.29
N ARG A 133 16.57 -15.82 -9.55
CA ARG A 133 16.82 -16.73 -10.69
C ARG A 133 15.92 -17.96 -10.64
N ASN A 134 15.80 -18.60 -9.47
CA ASN A 134 14.89 -19.74 -9.29
C ASN A 134 13.43 -19.35 -9.53
N ASN A 135 13.01 -18.19 -9.05
CA ASN A 135 11.62 -17.76 -9.06
C ASN A 135 11.14 -17.35 -10.46
N ILE A 136 11.99 -16.68 -11.23
CA ILE A 136 11.62 -16.13 -12.56
C ILE A 136 12.03 -17.08 -13.71
N GLY A 137 13.06 -17.90 -13.51
CA GLY A 137 13.61 -18.78 -14.55
C GLY A 137 14.71 -18.12 -15.37
N GLU A 138 15.33 -18.92 -16.26
CA GLU A 138 16.54 -18.55 -17.02
C GLU A 138 16.30 -17.55 -18.15
N HIS A 139 15.07 -17.31 -18.54
CA HIS A 139 14.72 -16.39 -19.64
C HIS A 139 14.85 -14.91 -19.25
N VAL A 140 14.91 -14.59 -17.96
CA VAL A 140 15.19 -13.25 -17.44
C VAL A 140 16.60 -13.19 -16.90
N LEU A 141 17.40 -12.24 -17.38
CA LEU A 141 18.76 -12.04 -16.91
C LEU A 141 18.74 -11.47 -15.48
N VAL A 142 19.20 -12.26 -14.52
CA VAL A 142 19.37 -11.81 -13.13
C VAL A 142 20.84 -11.89 -12.74
N CYS A 143 21.43 -10.81 -12.21
CA CYS A 143 22.82 -10.73 -11.81
C CYS A 143 23.01 -10.06 -10.46
N ARG A 144 24.17 -10.28 -9.83
CA ARG A 144 24.58 -9.55 -8.65
C ARG A 144 25.25 -8.25 -9.06
N ALA A 145 24.70 -7.09 -8.65
CA ALA A 145 25.29 -5.78 -8.90
C ALA A 145 24.88 -4.78 -7.81
N ASP A 146 25.66 -3.72 -7.66
CA ASP A 146 25.32 -2.56 -6.85
C ASP A 146 24.35 -1.68 -7.63
N ALA A 147 23.23 -1.30 -7.03
CA ALA A 147 22.22 -0.43 -7.62
C ALA A 147 22.74 0.98 -7.99
N LEU A 148 23.84 1.44 -7.39
CA LEU A 148 24.48 2.72 -7.72
C LEU A 148 25.51 2.63 -8.84
N ALA A 149 25.82 1.42 -9.33
CA ALA A 149 26.74 1.18 -10.44
C ALA A 149 25.95 0.72 -11.69
N PRO A 150 25.69 1.60 -12.68
CA PRO A 150 24.94 1.24 -13.87
C PRO A 150 25.58 0.04 -14.60
N SER A 151 24.86 -1.10 -14.60
CA SER A 151 25.37 -2.38 -15.15
C SER A 151 24.64 -2.84 -16.41
N SER A 152 23.68 -2.05 -16.93
CA SER A 152 22.94 -2.32 -18.16
C SER A 152 22.73 -1.06 -19.00
N ARG A 153 22.18 -1.23 -20.21
CA ARG A 153 21.72 -0.14 -21.08
C ARG A 153 20.20 -0.15 -21.23
N ALA A 154 19.47 -0.63 -20.23
CA ALA A 154 18.02 -0.60 -20.22
C ALA A 154 17.50 0.84 -20.37
N GLN A 155 16.38 1.00 -21.06
CA GLN A 155 15.73 2.31 -21.27
C GLN A 155 15.20 2.86 -19.94
N VAL A 156 14.65 1.98 -19.10
CA VAL A 156 14.06 2.32 -17.81
C VAL A 156 14.75 1.56 -16.69
N VAL A 157 15.00 2.26 -15.60
CA VAL A 157 15.51 1.65 -14.35
C VAL A 157 14.45 1.75 -13.26
N ILE A 158 14.17 0.61 -12.61
CA ILE A 158 13.35 0.57 -11.39
C ILE A 158 14.28 0.42 -10.19
N ALA A 159 14.02 1.17 -9.13
CA ALA A 159 14.66 1.02 -7.84
C ALA A 159 13.64 1.02 -6.70
N ASP A 160 13.79 0.07 -5.77
CA ASP A 160 13.03 -0.02 -4.52
C ASP A 160 13.99 0.04 -3.32
N PRO A 161 14.51 1.23 -3.00
CA PRO A 161 15.46 1.37 -1.92
C PRO A 161 14.81 1.06 -0.57
N GLY A 162 15.40 0.11 0.17
CA GLY A 162 14.97 -0.27 1.50
C GLY A 162 15.14 0.86 2.51
N ARG A 163 14.29 0.94 3.52
CA ARG A 163 14.50 1.88 4.64
C ARG A 163 15.51 1.32 5.63
N ARG A 164 16.46 2.13 6.07
CA ARG A 164 17.33 1.78 7.19
C ARG A 164 16.54 1.77 8.50
N ALA A 165 16.75 0.76 9.34
CA ALA A 165 16.15 0.70 10.66
C ALA A 165 16.60 1.92 11.52
N GLY A 166 15.65 2.67 12.09
CA GLY A 166 15.94 3.80 13.01
C GLY A 166 15.65 5.20 12.46
N GLY A 167 15.19 5.35 11.22
CA GLY A 167 14.82 6.65 10.65
C GLY A 167 13.58 7.27 11.31
N ARG A 168 13.68 8.54 11.78
CA ARG A 168 12.54 9.33 12.24
C ARG A 168 11.50 9.50 11.11
N ARG A 169 10.22 9.74 11.46
CA ARG A 169 9.07 9.89 10.56
C ARG A 169 9.16 11.04 9.52
N ARG A 170 10.24 11.82 9.48
CA ARG A 170 10.50 12.80 8.42
C ARG A 170 11.19 12.13 7.25
N PHE A 171 10.84 12.56 6.03
CA PHE A 171 11.52 12.14 4.82
C PHE A 171 12.98 12.61 4.88
N ASP A 172 13.87 11.66 4.90
CA ASP A 172 15.29 11.85 4.69
C ASP A 172 15.70 10.93 3.53
N PRO A 173 16.01 11.49 2.35
CA PRO A 173 16.46 10.69 1.19
C PRO A 173 17.66 9.82 1.51
N SER A 174 18.52 10.25 2.46
CA SER A 174 19.71 9.52 2.90
C SER A 174 19.38 8.33 3.82
N ALA A 175 18.16 8.27 4.38
CA ALA A 175 17.70 7.17 5.23
C ALA A 175 17.33 5.91 4.45
N TYR A 176 17.37 5.95 3.13
CA TYR A 176 17.16 4.81 2.25
C TYR A 176 18.49 4.10 1.91
N SER A 177 18.40 2.84 1.54
CA SER A 177 19.55 2.07 1.05
C SER A 177 19.16 1.33 -0.24
N PRO A 178 19.72 1.76 -1.39
CA PRO A 178 20.56 2.93 -1.60
C PRO A 178 19.82 4.27 -1.34
N PRO A 179 20.54 5.38 -1.09
CA PRO A 179 19.93 6.71 -0.95
C PRO A 179 19.19 7.12 -2.22
N VAL A 180 17.97 7.68 -2.08
CA VAL A 180 17.12 8.05 -3.24
C VAL A 180 17.79 9.07 -4.15
N ASP A 181 18.43 10.10 -3.57
CA ASP A 181 19.16 11.11 -4.30
C ASP A 181 20.38 10.56 -5.06
N ALA A 182 21.04 9.54 -4.51
CA ALA A 182 22.13 8.84 -5.19
C ALA A 182 21.62 8.03 -6.40
N VAL A 183 20.48 7.34 -6.25
CA VAL A 183 19.82 6.63 -7.37
C VAL A 183 19.46 7.62 -8.48
N LEU A 184 18.80 8.74 -8.15
CA LEU A 184 18.43 9.77 -9.11
C LEU A 184 19.65 10.31 -9.88
N ARG A 185 20.79 10.51 -9.19
CA ARG A 185 22.04 10.96 -9.83
C ARG A 185 22.69 9.87 -10.70
N SER A 186 22.72 8.62 -10.24
CA SER A 186 23.39 7.52 -10.96
C SER A 186 22.74 7.21 -12.31
N TYR A 187 21.47 7.56 -12.48
CA TYR A 187 20.67 7.28 -13.69
C TYR A 187 20.04 8.55 -14.27
N ALA A 188 20.67 9.71 -14.09
CA ALA A 188 20.15 10.99 -14.58
C ALA A 188 19.96 11.07 -16.11
N ASP A 189 20.63 10.19 -16.85
CA ASP A 189 20.55 10.05 -18.32
C ASP A 189 19.48 9.06 -18.80
N ARG A 190 18.67 8.49 -17.90
CA ARG A 190 17.68 7.45 -18.19
C ARG A 190 16.36 7.72 -17.53
N ASP A 191 15.34 7.03 -18.03
CA ASP A 191 14.07 6.98 -17.36
C ASP A 191 14.13 6.15 -16.10
N LEU A 192 13.48 6.65 -15.05
CA LEU A 192 13.51 6.08 -13.69
C LEU A 192 12.12 5.89 -13.12
N VAL A 193 11.96 4.79 -12.39
CA VAL A 193 10.87 4.55 -11.45
C VAL A 193 11.47 4.26 -10.09
N VAL A 194 11.30 5.16 -9.12
CA VAL A 194 11.81 4.96 -7.76
C VAL A 194 10.67 4.79 -6.79
N LYS A 195 10.61 3.63 -6.15
CA LYS A 195 9.61 3.34 -5.11
C LYS A 195 10.01 4.03 -3.81
N CYS A 196 9.03 4.61 -3.18
CA CYS A 196 9.20 5.34 -1.93
C CYS A 196 8.07 5.03 -0.96
N ALA A 197 8.30 5.38 0.30
CA ALA A 197 7.26 5.29 1.28
C ALA A 197 6.15 6.31 1.04
N PRO A 198 4.89 5.93 1.23
CA PRO A 198 3.76 6.82 0.97
C PRO A 198 3.63 8.00 1.94
N GLY A 199 4.47 8.05 2.99
CA GLY A 199 4.49 9.12 3.98
C GLY A 199 5.45 10.27 3.67
N LEU A 200 6.00 10.33 2.45
CA LEU A 200 6.91 11.39 2.00
C LEU A 200 6.23 12.75 2.00
N ASP A 201 7.00 13.78 2.34
CA ASP A 201 6.69 15.16 1.92
C ASP A 201 7.19 15.35 0.48
N PHE A 202 6.25 15.47 -0.46
CA PHE A 202 6.58 15.57 -1.87
C PHE A 202 7.15 16.94 -2.26
N ALA A 203 6.85 17.97 -1.49
CA ALA A 203 7.44 19.30 -1.68
C ALA A 203 8.90 19.28 -1.27
N ASP A 204 9.18 18.78 -0.07
CA ASP A 204 10.55 18.60 0.45
C ASP A 204 11.38 17.72 -0.49
N LEU A 205 10.81 16.62 -1.01
CA LEU A 205 11.53 15.75 -1.96
C LEU A 205 11.95 16.53 -3.21
N ARG A 206 11.03 17.28 -3.81
CA ARG A 206 11.32 18.07 -5.02
C ARG A 206 12.38 19.14 -4.77
N GLU A 207 12.28 19.82 -3.63
CA GLU A 207 13.23 20.85 -3.24
C GLU A 207 14.64 20.28 -3.02
N GLN A 208 14.74 19.15 -2.33
CA GLN A 208 16.04 18.54 -1.99
C GLN A 208 16.71 17.85 -3.18
N THR A 209 15.94 17.27 -4.08
CA THR A 209 16.48 16.42 -5.16
C THR A 209 16.39 17.06 -6.54
N GLY A 210 15.64 18.16 -6.71
CA GLY A 210 15.34 18.73 -8.03
C GLY A 210 14.42 17.87 -8.89
N PHE A 211 13.76 16.85 -8.30
CA PHE A 211 12.91 15.94 -9.05
C PHE A 211 11.67 16.65 -9.64
N ASP A 212 11.51 16.63 -10.95
CA ASP A 212 10.46 17.32 -11.71
C ASP A 212 9.41 16.37 -12.34
N GLY A 213 9.61 15.06 -12.24
CA GLY A 213 8.72 14.03 -12.79
C GLY A 213 7.38 13.89 -12.04
N GLU A 214 6.66 12.82 -12.34
CA GLU A 214 5.37 12.48 -11.72
C GLU A 214 5.59 11.78 -10.36
N ILE A 215 4.76 12.13 -9.37
CA ILE A 215 4.65 11.40 -8.11
C ILE A 215 3.29 10.71 -8.07
N GLU A 216 3.30 9.38 -8.11
CA GLU A 216 2.13 8.55 -8.03
C GLU A 216 2.01 7.93 -6.63
N VAL A 217 0.83 8.06 -6.00
CA VAL A 217 0.51 7.33 -4.77
C VAL A 217 -0.47 6.22 -5.09
N VAL A 218 -0.15 5.00 -4.68
CA VAL A 218 -0.95 3.80 -4.98
C VAL A 218 -1.57 3.25 -3.70
N SER A 219 -2.87 3.01 -3.73
CA SER A 219 -3.58 2.21 -2.72
C SER A 219 -4.12 0.92 -3.34
N LEU A 220 -4.29 -0.08 -2.50
CA LEU A 220 -4.93 -1.35 -2.82
C LEU A 220 -5.88 -1.73 -1.69
N ASP A 221 -7.17 -1.94 -2.02
CA ASP A 221 -8.24 -2.29 -1.09
C ASP A 221 -8.31 -1.31 0.10
N GLY A 222 -8.25 -0.01 -0.18
CA GLY A 222 -8.32 1.08 0.81
C GLY A 222 -7.05 1.30 1.63
N GLY A 223 -6.02 0.49 1.44
CA GLY A 223 -4.71 0.66 2.10
C GLY A 223 -3.67 1.28 1.18
N VAL A 224 -3.09 2.42 1.55
CA VAL A 224 -1.97 3.01 0.80
C VAL A 224 -0.77 2.10 0.89
N ARG A 225 -0.19 1.74 -0.26
CA ARG A 225 0.92 0.78 -0.38
C ARG A 225 2.25 1.47 -0.56
N GLU A 226 2.33 2.41 -1.49
CA GLU A 226 3.59 3.03 -1.89
C GLU A 226 3.37 4.40 -2.53
N ALA A 227 4.44 5.15 -2.69
CA ALA A 227 4.56 6.22 -3.65
C ALA A 227 5.65 5.85 -4.67
N CYS A 228 5.44 6.19 -5.94
CA CYS A 228 6.40 6.00 -7.01
C CYS A 228 6.78 7.35 -7.62
N LEU A 229 8.08 7.57 -7.80
CA LEU A 229 8.62 8.66 -8.58
C LEU A 229 8.83 8.17 -10.00
N TRP A 230 8.20 8.80 -10.97
CA TRP A 230 8.34 8.52 -12.40
C TRP A 230 9.10 9.68 -13.04
N SER A 231 10.23 9.44 -13.67
CA SER A 231 10.99 10.48 -14.37
C SER A 231 10.14 11.21 -15.40
N ALA A 232 10.60 12.38 -15.83
CA ALA A 232 9.87 13.24 -16.77
C ALA A 232 9.51 12.52 -18.07
N GLY A 233 10.36 11.62 -18.58
CA GLY A 233 10.10 10.84 -19.81
C GLY A 233 8.96 9.82 -19.65
N LEU A 234 8.64 9.41 -18.44
CA LEU A 234 7.55 8.47 -18.13
C LEU A 234 6.31 9.16 -17.52
N ALA A 235 6.43 10.44 -17.21
CA ALA A 235 5.39 11.21 -16.53
C ALA A 235 4.22 11.52 -17.47
N GLY A 236 2.99 11.26 -17.02
CA GLY A 236 1.76 11.69 -17.69
C GLY A 236 1.04 12.83 -16.96
N ALA A 237 1.51 13.16 -15.76
CA ALA A 237 0.98 14.21 -14.89
C ALA A 237 2.08 14.63 -13.90
N ARG A 238 1.84 15.64 -13.08
CA ARG A 238 2.75 15.99 -12.00
C ARG A 238 2.46 15.21 -10.72
N ARG A 239 1.18 14.88 -10.49
CA ARG A 239 0.69 14.08 -9.35
C ARG A 239 -0.38 13.11 -9.83
N ARG A 240 -0.33 11.89 -9.31
CA ARG A 240 -1.33 10.85 -9.58
C ARG A 240 -1.73 10.14 -8.30
N ALA A 241 -3.02 9.84 -8.17
CA ALA A 241 -3.55 8.88 -7.21
C ALA A 241 -4.11 7.69 -7.99
N THR A 242 -3.62 6.51 -7.68
CA THR A 242 -4.12 5.25 -8.24
C THR A 242 -4.74 4.42 -7.11
N VAL A 243 -6.03 4.16 -7.22
CA VAL A 243 -6.78 3.32 -6.29
C VAL A 243 -7.06 2.00 -6.97
N LEU A 244 -6.42 0.95 -6.51
CA LEU A 244 -6.60 -0.42 -7.00
C LEU A 244 -7.56 -1.18 -6.08
N ALA A 245 -8.30 -2.10 -6.66
CA ALA A 245 -9.18 -3.01 -5.92
C ALA A 245 -8.95 -4.45 -6.40
N THR A 246 -8.91 -5.40 -5.46
CA THR A 246 -8.89 -6.84 -5.77
C THR A 246 -10.24 -7.28 -6.33
N ILE A 247 -11.32 -6.68 -5.84
CA ILE A 247 -12.69 -6.91 -6.30
C ILE A 247 -13.30 -5.56 -6.69
N GLY A 248 -13.91 -5.48 -7.87
CA GLY A 248 -14.49 -4.24 -8.38
C GLY A 248 -13.53 -3.46 -9.29
N THR A 249 -13.88 -2.21 -9.56
CA THR A 249 -13.11 -1.33 -10.45
C THR A 249 -12.29 -0.33 -9.65
N GLY A 250 -10.98 -0.32 -9.90
CA GLY A 250 -10.10 0.75 -9.47
C GLY A 250 -10.31 2.04 -10.30
N TYR A 251 -9.68 3.13 -9.87
CA TYR A 251 -9.68 4.40 -10.61
C TYR A 251 -8.37 5.15 -10.44
N GLN A 252 -8.15 6.11 -11.33
CA GLN A 252 -7.03 7.05 -11.25
C GLN A 252 -7.54 8.49 -11.28
N LEU A 253 -6.78 9.36 -10.63
CA LEU A 253 -6.92 10.81 -10.63
C LEU A 253 -5.54 11.42 -10.86
N THR A 254 -5.51 12.53 -11.58
CA THR A 254 -4.30 13.33 -11.79
C THR A 254 -4.56 14.80 -11.45
N ASP A 255 -3.53 15.60 -11.39
CA ASP A 255 -3.66 17.04 -11.21
C ASP A 255 -4.06 17.79 -12.52
N ALA A 256 -4.22 17.05 -13.62
CA ALA A 256 -4.84 17.57 -14.84
C ALA A 256 -6.39 17.43 -14.84
N ASP A 257 -6.94 16.64 -13.92
CA ASP A 257 -8.40 16.51 -13.76
C ASP A 257 -8.99 17.82 -13.18
N PRO A 258 -10.26 18.15 -13.49
CA PRO A 258 -10.96 19.31 -12.92
C PRO A 258 -10.90 19.35 -11.41
N ASP A 259 -10.68 20.53 -10.83
CA ASP A 259 -10.54 20.73 -9.36
C ASP A 259 -11.50 21.79 -8.81
N ASP A 260 -12.53 22.16 -9.54
CA ASP A 260 -13.56 23.11 -9.18
C ASP A 260 -14.47 22.51 -8.09
N CYS A 261 -14.01 22.64 -6.86
CA CYS A 261 -14.68 22.11 -5.68
C CYS A 261 -15.03 23.23 -4.72
N ALA A 262 -16.30 23.31 -4.34
CA ALA A 262 -16.79 24.26 -3.33
C ALA A 262 -16.28 23.91 -1.93
N VAL A 263 -16.33 24.89 -1.03
CA VAL A 263 -16.20 24.69 0.41
C VAL A 263 -17.52 25.10 1.05
N ALA A 264 -18.19 24.16 1.73
CA ALA A 264 -19.53 24.40 2.30
C ALA A 264 -19.72 23.62 3.62
N GLY A 265 -20.86 23.87 4.27
CA GLY A 265 -21.29 23.11 5.44
C GLY A 265 -21.54 21.63 5.09
N ALA A 266 -21.72 20.78 6.11
CA ALA A 266 -22.04 19.38 5.88
C ALA A 266 -23.42 19.22 5.25
N GLY A 267 -23.49 18.41 4.20
CA GLY A 267 -24.70 17.86 3.62
C GLY A 267 -25.14 16.58 4.35
N GLU A 268 -25.81 15.70 3.64
CA GLU A 268 -26.32 14.46 4.23
C GLU A 268 -25.20 13.48 4.62
N TRP A 269 -24.06 13.51 3.93
CA TRP A 269 -22.98 12.57 4.09
C TRP A 269 -21.62 13.26 4.28
N ILE A 270 -20.76 12.67 5.11
CA ILE A 270 -19.33 12.95 5.13
C ILE A 270 -18.61 11.78 4.46
N ILE A 271 -17.74 12.09 3.51
CA ILE A 271 -16.96 11.12 2.76
C ILE A 271 -15.49 11.30 3.11
N ASP A 272 -14.83 10.18 3.42
CA ASP A 272 -13.40 10.10 3.60
C ASP A 272 -12.76 9.52 2.33
N PRO A 273 -12.11 10.34 1.48
CA PRO A 273 -11.49 9.85 0.27
C PRO A 273 -10.38 8.84 0.57
N ASP A 274 -10.10 7.96 -0.41
CA ASP A 274 -9.00 7.02 -0.30
C ASP A 274 -7.68 7.71 0.07
N GLY A 275 -6.87 7.02 0.86
CA GLY A 275 -5.60 7.55 1.34
C GLY A 275 -4.64 7.96 0.22
N ALA A 276 -4.68 7.32 -0.95
CA ALA A 276 -3.88 7.71 -2.11
C ALA A 276 -4.30 9.08 -2.64
N VAL A 277 -5.61 9.35 -2.74
CA VAL A 277 -6.16 10.66 -3.15
C VAL A 277 -5.72 11.76 -2.20
N VAL A 278 -5.83 11.49 -0.89
CA VAL A 278 -5.43 12.46 0.15
C VAL A 278 -3.93 12.76 0.09
N ARG A 279 -3.09 11.74 -0.01
CA ARG A 279 -1.63 11.90 -0.02
C ARG A 279 -1.09 12.50 -1.31
N ALA A 280 -1.70 12.19 -2.45
CA ALA A 280 -1.36 12.84 -3.71
C ALA A 280 -1.83 14.31 -3.77
N GLY A 281 -2.63 14.77 -2.80
CA GLY A 281 -3.19 16.12 -2.77
C GLY A 281 -4.25 16.37 -3.85
N LEU A 282 -5.02 15.31 -4.20
CA LEU A 282 -6.02 15.34 -5.29
C LEU A 282 -7.47 15.29 -4.75
N VAL A 283 -7.68 15.77 -3.53
CA VAL A 283 -8.99 15.77 -2.86
C VAL A 283 -10.01 16.61 -3.64
N ARG A 284 -9.58 17.76 -4.21
CA ARG A 284 -10.44 18.65 -5.00
C ARG A 284 -10.88 17.99 -6.30
N GLN A 285 -9.93 17.34 -7.01
CA GLN A 285 -10.22 16.58 -8.24
C GLN A 285 -11.21 15.44 -7.98
N TYR A 286 -11.02 14.74 -6.86
CA TYR A 286 -11.97 13.71 -6.43
C TYR A 286 -13.37 14.30 -6.14
N ALA A 287 -13.44 15.43 -5.45
CA ALA A 287 -14.68 16.11 -5.15
C ALA A 287 -15.40 16.58 -6.43
N ALA A 288 -14.68 17.23 -7.35
CA ALA A 288 -15.24 17.69 -8.62
C ALA A 288 -15.80 16.53 -9.45
N ARG A 289 -15.06 15.42 -9.55
CA ARG A 289 -15.51 14.21 -10.27
C ARG A 289 -16.82 13.63 -9.73
N HIS A 290 -17.06 13.76 -8.43
CA HIS A 290 -18.20 13.13 -7.75
C HIS A 290 -19.28 14.10 -7.28
N GLY A 291 -19.20 15.38 -7.65
CA GLY A 291 -20.18 16.41 -7.23
C GLY A 291 -20.19 16.64 -5.72
N LEU A 292 -19.04 16.47 -5.07
CA LEU A 292 -18.85 16.66 -3.64
C LEU A 292 -18.22 18.04 -3.37
N TRP A 293 -18.20 18.46 -2.10
CA TRP A 293 -17.53 19.68 -1.64
C TRP A 293 -16.69 19.42 -0.39
N GLN A 294 -15.72 20.29 -0.14
CA GLN A 294 -14.89 20.21 1.07
C GLN A 294 -15.62 20.84 2.27
N LEU A 295 -15.46 20.23 3.45
CA LEU A 295 -15.91 20.84 4.71
C LEU A 295 -15.02 22.01 5.15
N ASP A 296 -13.75 21.99 4.79
CA ASP A 296 -12.74 23.03 5.01
C ASP A 296 -11.65 22.88 3.94
N ALA A 297 -11.17 23.97 3.40
CA ALA A 297 -10.16 23.97 2.32
C ALA A 297 -8.85 23.25 2.68
N ARG A 298 -8.56 23.07 3.98
CA ARG A 298 -7.34 22.44 4.49
C ARG A 298 -7.57 21.02 5.05
N ILE A 299 -8.80 20.50 4.92
CA ILE A 299 -9.20 19.21 5.46
C ILE A 299 -9.67 18.30 4.31
N ALA A 300 -9.24 17.05 4.33
CA ALA A 300 -9.57 16.10 3.27
C ALA A 300 -10.97 15.50 3.36
N TYR A 301 -11.73 15.75 4.45
CA TYR A 301 -13.12 15.31 4.49
C TYR A 301 -13.96 16.09 3.50
N LEU A 302 -14.70 15.33 2.70
CA LEU A 302 -15.69 15.84 1.76
C LEU A 302 -17.09 15.66 2.30
N SER A 303 -18.04 16.37 1.71
CA SER A 303 -19.44 16.21 1.98
C SER A 303 -20.27 16.22 0.71
N GLY A 304 -21.45 15.66 0.77
CA GLY A 304 -22.39 15.57 -0.34
C GLY A 304 -23.76 15.07 0.13
N ASP A 305 -24.72 15.07 -0.80
CA ASP A 305 -26.06 14.54 -0.57
C ASP A 305 -26.19 13.08 -1.03
N CYS A 306 -25.12 12.52 -1.61
CA CYS A 306 -25.00 11.11 -1.97
C CYS A 306 -23.58 10.62 -1.74
N VAL A 307 -23.42 9.29 -1.65
CA VAL A 307 -22.11 8.62 -1.54
C VAL A 307 -21.73 8.06 -2.91
N PRO A 308 -20.51 8.33 -3.41
CA PRO A 308 -20.02 7.72 -4.64
C PRO A 308 -20.05 6.19 -4.60
N ALA A 309 -20.28 5.56 -5.74
CA ALA A 309 -20.29 4.10 -5.84
C ALA A 309 -18.98 3.48 -5.36
N GLY A 310 -19.03 2.42 -4.56
CA GLY A 310 -17.86 1.73 -4.02
C GLY A 310 -17.15 2.45 -2.87
N VAL A 311 -17.67 3.57 -2.41
CA VAL A 311 -17.11 4.36 -1.30
C VAL A 311 -18.00 4.25 -0.06
N GLN A 312 -17.42 4.30 1.11
CA GLN A 312 -18.14 4.35 2.37
C GLN A 312 -18.26 5.80 2.84
N GLY A 313 -19.49 6.21 3.22
CA GLY A 313 -19.77 7.51 3.79
C GLY A 313 -20.30 7.41 5.22
N TYR A 314 -20.25 8.53 5.93
CA TYR A 314 -20.86 8.71 7.24
C TYR A 314 -22.14 9.55 7.09
N ARG A 315 -23.30 8.94 7.26
CA ARG A 315 -24.58 9.67 7.21
C ARG A 315 -24.71 10.56 8.43
N VAL A 316 -24.80 11.86 8.24
CA VAL A 316 -24.86 12.86 9.30
C VAL A 316 -26.23 12.83 9.97
N LEU A 317 -26.25 12.64 11.28
CA LEU A 317 -27.45 12.71 12.10
C LEU A 317 -27.49 14.01 12.90
N ASP A 318 -26.33 14.58 13.23
CA ASP A 318 -26.20 15.80 14.00
C ASP A 318 -24.82 16.42 13.86
N SER A 319 -24.69 17.71 14.09
CA SER A 319 -23.40 18.41 14.09
C SER A 319 -23.35 19.44 15.21
N LEU A 320 -22.22 19.46 15.94
CA LEU A 320 -22.06 20.35 17.08
C LEU A 320 -20.61 20.86 17.17
N PRO A 321 -20.38 22.07 17.73
CA PRO A 321 -19.06 22.48 18.14
C PRO A 321 -18.50 21.45 19.12
N TYR A 322 -17.27 20.96 18.84
CA TYR A 322 -16.69 19.89 19.64
C TYR A 322 -16.47 20.33 21.09
N SER A 323 -17.05 19.61 22.02
CA SER A 323 -16.60 19.49 23.39
C SER A 323 -17.00 18.10 23.90
N GLU A 324 -16.17 17.50 24.73
CA GLU A 324 -16.43 16.15 25.26
C GLU A 324 -17.76 16.03 25.96
N LYS A 325 -18.18 17.08 26.74
CA LYS A 325 -19.46 17.14 27.43
C LYS A 325 -20.63 17.12 26.45
N ARG A 326 -20.60 17.98 25.42
CA ARG A 326 -21.67 18.07 24.42
C ARG A 326 -21.76 16.79 23.58
N LEU A 327 -20.63 16.24 23.18
CA LEU A 327 -20.58 15.00 22.43
C LEU A 327 -21.18 13.84 23.24
N ARG A 328 -20.82 13.72 24.52
CA ARG A 328 -21.38 12.69 25.42
C ARG A 328 -22.90 12.83 25.55
N GLN A 329 -23.40 14.03 25.68
CA GLN A 329 -24.87 14.31 25.75
C GLN A 329 -25.55 13.91 24.44
N ALA A 330 -24.99 14.29 23.29
CA ALA A 330 -25.58 13.98 21.99
C ALA A 330 -25.60 12.47 21.70
N LEU A 331 -24.59 11.75 22.13
CA LEU A 331 -24.51 10.28 22.02
C LEU A 331 -25.47 9.59 23.00
N ALA A 332 -25.54 10.06 24.23
CA ALA A 332 -26.48 9.52 25.23
C ALA A 332 -27.96 9.72 24.80
N ALA A 333 -28.30 10.89 24.21
CA ALA A 333 -29.63 11.15 23.68
C ALA A 333 -30.05 10.20 22.53
N ARG A 334 -29.09 9.51 21.93
CA ARG A 334 -29.29 8.53 20.83
C ARG A 334 -29.06 7.08 21.26
N ASP A 335 -29.06 6.82 22.56
CA ASP A 335 -28.81 5.49 23.14
C ASP A 335 -27.53 4.83 22.64
N CYS A 336 -26.45 5.62 22.46
CA CYS A 336 -25.20 5.11 21.92
C CYS A 336 -24.48 4.19 22.90
N GLY A 337 -24.21 2.94 22.47
CA GLY A 337 -23.46 1.94 23.25
C GLY A 337 -22.06 1.64 22.70
N ALA A 338 -21.86 1.81 21.39
CA ALA A 338 -20.59 1.63 20.73
C ALA A 338 -20.33 2.78 19.74
N VAL A 339 -19.10 3.28 19.66
CA VAL A 339 -18.77 4.39 18.77
C VAL A 339 -17.45 4.14 18.03
N GLU A 340 -17.50 4.31 16.70
CA GLU A 340 -16.33 4.50 15.87
C GLU A 340 -16.00 6.01 15.86
N ILE A 341 -14.73 6.38 16.12
CA ILE A 341 -14.33 7.79 16.13
C ILE A 341 -13.20 7.99 15.13
N THR A 342 -13.39 8.92 14.20
CA THR A 342 -12.37 9.38 13.26
C THR A 342 -12.06 10.84 13.50
N VAL A 343 -10.76 11.21 13.39
CA VAL A 343 -10.28 12.57 13.70
C VAL A 343 -9.35 13.07 12.62
N ARG A 344 -9.54 14.32 12.17
CA ARG A 344 -8.60 15.01 11.26
C ARG A 344 -8.41 16.48 11.65
N GLY A 345 -7.15 16.92 11.66
CA GLY A 345 -6.80 18.33 11.90
C GLY A 345 -7.07 18.83 13.31
N VAL A 346 -7.30 17.92 14.26
CA VAL A 346 -7.48 18.20 15.70
C VAL A 346 -6.53 17.27 16.45
N ASP A 347 -5.82 17.80 17.44
CA ASP A 347 -4.97 16.98 18.32
C ASP A 347 -5.85 16.28 19.37
N LEU A 348 -6.31 15.09 19.03
CA LEU A 348 -7.21 14.28 19.83
C LEU A 348 -6.95 12.81 19.60
N ASP A 349 -6.78 12.04 20.67
CA ASP A 349 -6.67 10.57 20.62
C ASP A 349 -8.08 9.94 20.64
N PRO A 350 -8.51 9.27 19.54
CA PRO A 350 -9.82 8.62 19.47
C PRO A 350 -10.02 7.50 20.52
N ALA A 351 -8.95 6.77 20.88
CA ALA A 351 -9.04 5.67 21.86
C ALA A 351 -9.27 6.22 23.26
N LEU A 352 -8.53 7.25 23.66
CA LEU A 352 -8.71 7.92 24.93
C LEU A 352 -10.10 8.59 25.02
N LEU A 353 -10.53 9.26 23.94
CA LEU A 353 -11.85 9.86 23.91
C LEU A 353 -12.95 8.81 24.09
N ARG A 354 -12.87 7.68 23.40
CA ARG A 354 -13.86 6.60 23.52
C ARG A 354 -14.02 6.14 24.98
N THR A 355 -12.91 5.97 25.69
CA THR A 355 -12.92 5.57 27.11
C THR A 355 -13.61 6.62 28.00
N ARG A 356 -13.35 7.93 27.74
CA ARG A 356 -13.92 9.03 28.50
C ARG A 356 -15.42 9.25 28.27
N LEU A 357 -15.92 8.86 27.10
CA LEU A 357 -17.36 9.01 26.77
C LEU A 357 -18.28 8.15 27.63
N LYS A 358 -17.78 7.03 28.19
CA LYS A 358 -18.50 6.14 29.12
C LYS A 358 -19.89 5.75 28.59
N LEU A 359 -19.95 5.28 27.35
CA LEU A 359 -21.18 4.90 26.66
C LEU A 359 -21.89 3.74 27.39
N ARG A 360 -23.23 3.78 27.42
CA ARG A 360 -24.06 2.79 28.14
C ARG A 360 -25.27 2.31 27.35
N GLY A 361 -25.47 2.83 26.12
CA GLY A 361 -26.60 2.50 25.29
C GLY A 361 -26.41 1.20 24.48
N SER A 362 -27.31 0.99 23.55
CA SER A 362 -27.35 -0.21 22.69
C SER A 362 -27.06 0.08 21.20
N VAL A 363 -27.18 1.34 20.78
CA VAL A 363 -27.08 1.73 19.35
C VAL A 363 -25.61 1.99 18.98
N PRO A 364 -25.08 1.36 17.92
CA PRO A 364 -23.77 1.72 17.37
C PRO A 364 -23.88 3.00 16.55
N LEU A 365 -22.93 3.93 16.73
CA LEU A 365 -22.84 5.19 15.98
C LEU A 365 -21.40 5.43 15.52
N SER A 366 -21.22 6.34 14.56
CA SER A 366 -19.91 6.87 14.16
C SER A 366 -19.82 8.36 14.53
N VAL A 367 -18.63 8.84 14.84
CA VAL A 367 -18.34 10.24 15.11
C VAL A 367 -17.17 10.70 14.27
N VAL A 368 -17.36 11.73 13.48
CA VAL A 368 -16.31 12.40 12.74
C VAL A 368 -15.97 13.71 13.45
N ILE A 369 -14.74 13.88 13.91
CA ILE A 369 -14.27 15.12 14.54
C ILE A 369 -13.22 15.75 13.63
N THR A 370 -13.45 16.99 13.26
CA THR A 370 -12.55 17.67 12.35
C THR A 370 -12.46 19.17 12.65
N ARG A 371 -11.37 19.79 12.22
CA ARG A 371 -11.24 21.24 12.22
C ARG A 371 -12.06 21.84 11.10
N ILE A 372 -12.83 22.90 11.39
CA ILE A 372 -13.52 23.74 10.42
C ILE A 372 -13.22 25.19 10.80
N GLY A 373 -12.52 25.92 9.93
CA GLY A 373 -11.99 27.24 10.24
C GLY A 373 -11.01 27.18 11.42
N SER A 374 -11.30 27.94 12.48
CA SER A 374 -10.49 27.99 13.71
C SER A 374 -10.97 27.01 14.79
N GLY A 375 -12.13 26.36 14.63
CA GLY A 375 -12.73 25.51 15.65
C GLY A 375 -12.77 24.03 15.30
N ALA A 376 -12.93 23.18 16.32
CA ALA A 376 -13.23 21.77 16.13
C ALA A 376 -14.74 21.54 16.09
N LYS A 377 -15.21 20.71 15.15
CA LYS A 377 -16.60 20.31 15.01
C LYS A 377 -16.73 18.79 15.08
N ALA A 378 -17.74 18.30 15.76
CA ALA A 378 -18.09 16.90 15.81
C ALA A 378 -19.39 16.67 15.02
N PHE A 379 -19.38 15.62 14.21
CA PHE A 379 -20.55 15.12 13.49
C PHE A 379 -20.90 13.76 14.08
N VAL A 380 -22.11 13.63 14.59
CA VAL A 380 -22.67 12.34 15.01
C VAL A 380 -23.32 11.73 13.79
N CYS A 381 -22.91 10.53 13.44
CA CYS A 381 -23.30 9.85 12.21
C CYS A 381 -23.89 8.47 12.53
N ALA A 382 -24.71 7.96 11.63
CA ALA A 382 -25.14 6.56 11.67
C ALA A 382 -23.91 5.64 11.63
N ALA A 383 -24.04 4.45 12.21
CA ALA A 383 -22.98 3.44 12.12
C ALA A 383 -22.65 3.13 10.66
N ARG A 384 -21.38 2.94 10.36
CA ARG A 384 -20.98 2.45 9.04
C ARG A 384 -21.54 1.06 8.81
N SER A 385 -22.31 0.88 7.74
CA SER A 385 -22.70 -0.43 7.29
C SER A 385 -21.54 -1.05 6.48
N PRO A 386 -21.12 -2.29 6.75
CA PRO A 386 -20.19 -2.97 5.86
C PRO A 386 -20.91 -3.21 4.52
N GLY A 387 -20.44 -2.55 3.45
CA GLY A 387 -20.94 -2.72 2.09
C GLY A 387 -22.31 -2.11 1.84
N GLY A 388 -22.36 -0.81 1.53
CA GLY A 388 -23.58 -0.12 1.15
C GLY A 388 -24.10 -0.53 -0.22
N THR A 389 -24.96 -1.54 -0.27
CA THR A 389 -26.00 -1.62 -1.29
C THR A 389 -27.07 -0.62 -0.91
N ARG A 390 -27.42 0.24 -1.86
CA ARG A 390 -28.55 1.18 -1.79
C ARG A 390 -29.79 0.42 -1.30
N THR A 391 -30.26 0.68 -0.10
CA THR A 391 -31.64 0.35 0.24
C THR A 391 -32.54 1.32 -0.55
N PRO A 392 -33.45 0.84 -1.42
CA PRO A 392 -34.41 1.71 -2.08
C PRO A 392 -35.29 2.37 -1.00
N ASP A 393 -35.55 3.65 -1.15
CA ASP A 393 -36.50 4.38 -0.32
C ASP A 393 -37.90 3.73 -0.45
N PRO A 394 -38.53 3.27 0.67
CA PRO A 394 -39.83 2.68 0.60
C PRO A 394 -40.95 3.68 0.27
N ARG A 395 -40.65 4.96 -0.06
CA ARG A 395 -41.61 5.99 -0.40
C ARG A 395 -41.68 6.32 -1.91
N SER A 396 -41.02 5.55 -2.77
CA SER A 396 -41.16 5.70 -4.22
C SER A 396 -41.90 4.49 -4.82
N ALA A 397 -43.10 4.24 -4.39
CA ALA A 397 -44.13 3.42 -5.03
C ALA A 397 -45.44 4.18 -5.07
#